data_7ee176754de49334a0eaaa2d8f0c0c38
#
_entry.id   7ee176754de49334a0eaaa2d8f0c0c38
#
_cell.length_a   1.000
_cell.length_b   1.000
_cell.length_c   1.000
_cell.angle_alpha   90.00
_cell.angle_beta   90.00
_cell.angle_gamma   90.00
#
_symmetry.space_group_name_H-M   'P 1'
#
loop_
_entity.id
_entity.type
_entity.pdbx_description
1 polymer ?
#
loop_
_entity_poly.entity_id
_entity_poly.type
_entity_poly.pdbx_seq_one_letter_code
_entity_poly.pdbx_strand_id
1 'polypeptide(L)'
;MINKLEFAKTIVKEAGSYLREHLHDQLAITVKTNPTDLVTQMDQEVQATLVRKILEAYPEDHIFAEEDELRAPIHSGKVWVIDPIDGTNNFVTQKEDFAVMVAYFEEGLGQFGLIYDVMRDHLFFGGKDFGVFCNDKELKPFQNRPIGDLLVASNVGMLKSNAWGMADLGAECLGIRVYGSAGISFTKILSGGMLGYFSYIWPWDYAAAAIMGECLGYSVLTLEGKEPNYETLEPIMMVPTCKLDEIQPFLTKGKDA
;
A
#
# COMPACT_ATOMS: atom_id res chain seq x y z
N MET A 1 1.03 14.47 17.63
CA MET A 1 0.62 13.80 16.39
C MET A 1 0.82 14.65 15.14
N ILE A 2 0.24 15.86 15.02
CA ILE A 2 0.40 16.76 13.85
C ILE A 2 1.88 16.92 13.43
N ASN A 3 2.78 17.17 14.37
CA ASN A 3 4.21 17.32 14.06
C ASN A 3 4.83 16.07 13.43
N LYS A 4 4.40 14.85 13.83
CA LYS A 4 4.88 13.60 13.24
C LYS A 4 4.37 13.41 11.81
N LEU A 5 3.12 13.78 11.52
CA LEU A 5 2.56 13.72 10.18
C LEU A 5 3.29 14.70 9.23
N GLU A 6 3.51 15.95 9.64
CA GLU A 6 4.25 16.91 8.81
C GLU A 6 5.72 16.50 8.60
N PHE A 7 6.34 15.93 9.63
CA PHE A 7 7.67 15.32 9.50
C PHE A 7 7.65 14.17 8.48
N ALA A 8 6.67 13.25 8.58
CA ALA A 8 6.52 12.13 7.64
C ALA A 8 6.35 12.62 6.19
N LYS A 9 5.51 13.63 5.96
CA LYS A 9 5.33 14.25 4.63
C LYS A 9 6.66 14.78 4.07
N THR A 10 7.47 15.39 4.92
CA THR A 10 8.76 15.94 4.53
C THR A 10 9.71 14.83 4.09
N ILE A 11 9.93 13.82 4.93
CA ILE A 11 10.90 12.76 4.63
C ILE A 11 10.48 11.89 3.45
N VAL A 12 9.17 11.64 3.26
CA VAL A 12 8.63 10.88 2.12
C VAL A 12 8.82 11.66 0.79
N LYS A 13 8.60 12.97 0.79
CA LYS A 13 8.87 13.81 -0.38
C LYS A 13 10.36 13.90 -0.72
N GLU A 14 11.22 13.99 0.28
CA GLU A 14 12.67 13.95 0.09
C GLU A 14 13.13 12.61 -0.50
N ALA A 15 12.59 11.49 0.00
CA ALA A 15 12.84 10.15 -0.54
C ALA A 15 12.42 10.07 -2.02
N GLY A 16 11.22 10.53 -2.36
CA GLY A 16 10.76 10.54 -3.74
C GLY A 16 11.56 11.49 -4.65
N SER A 17 12.05 12.62 -4.13
CA SER A 17 12.94 13.51 -4.88
C SER A 17 14.25 12.82 -5.20
N TYR A 18 14.84 12.13 -4.20
CA TYR A 18 16.03 11.33 -4.37
C TYR A 18 15.85 10.25 -5.45
N LEU A 19 14.72 9.51 -5.40
CA LEU A 19 14.39 8.49 -6.41
C LEU A 19 14.28 9.08 -7.83
N ARG A 20 13.65 10.25 -7.99
CA ARG A 20 13.56 10.93 -9.31
C ARG A 20 14.92 11.39 -9.83
N GLU A 21 15.78 11.93 -8.97
CA GLU A 21 17.12 12.40 -9.33
C GLU A 21 17.99 11.25 -9.82
N HIS A 22 17.84 10.04 -9.23
CA HIS A 22 18.64 8.85 -9.54
C HIS A 22 17.92 7.83 -10.44
N LEU A 23 16.78 8.20 -11.03
CA LEU A 23 15.90 7.31 -11.80
C LEU A 23 16.59 6.62 -12.98
N HIS A 24 17.62 7.24 -13.54
CA HIS A 24 18.35 6.77 -14.71
C HIS A 24 19.78 6.29 -14.39
N ASP A 25 20.13 6.23 -13.12
CA ASP A 25 21.44 5.73 -12.71
C ASP A 25 21.56 4.22 -13.00
N GLN A 26 22.79 3.74 -13.10
CA GLN A 26 23.05 2.32 -13.23
C GLN A 26 22.81 1.64 -11.89
N LEU A 27 21.74 0.87 -11.77
CA LEU A 27 21.34 0.22 -10.53
C LEU A 27 22.07 -1.12 -10.36
N ALA A 28 22.55 -1.38 -9.14
CA ALA A 28 22.89 -2.72 -8.70
C ALA A 28 21.57 -3.43 -8.33
N ILE A 29 21.19 -4.43 -9.12
CA ILE A 29 19.94 -5.18 -8.93
C ILE A 29 20.28 -6.55 -8.35
N THR A 30 19.59 -6.95 -7.28
CA THR A 30 19.68 -8.28 -6.68
C THR A 30 18.30 -8.93 -6.70
N VAL A 31 18.26 -10.24 -6.90
CA VAL A 31 17.05 -11.07 -6.81
C VAL A 31 16.92 -11.54 -5.37
N LYS A 32 15.79 -11.28 -4.70
CA LYS A 32 15.51 -11.71 -3.31
C LYS A 32 15.14 -13.20 -3.26
N THR A 33 13.89 -13.53 -3.52
CA THR A 33 13.34 -14.88 -3.32
C THR A 33 13.07 -15.62 -4.63
N ASN A 34 12.73 -14.89 -5.68
CA ASN A 34 12.44 -15.44 -7.00
C ASN A 34 12.77 -14.41 -8.09
N PRO A 35 12.86 -14.82 -9.39
CA PRO A 35 13.28 -13.93 -10.47
C PRO A 35 12.48 -12.64 -10.67
N THR A 36 11.29 -12.56 -10.09
CA THR A 36 10.43 -11.37 -10.16
C THR A 36 10.41 -10.56 -8.87
N ASP A 37 11.17 -10.99 -7.86
CA ASP A 37 11.30 -10.32 -6.57
C ASP A 37 12.65 -9.61 -6.51
N LEU A 38 12.66 -8.36 -6.98
CA LEU A 38 13.88 -7.56 -7.12
C LEU A 38 14.05 -6.63 -5.94
N VAL A 39 15.31 -6.41 -5.58
CA VAL A 39 15.74 -5.31 -4.73
C VAL A 39 16.85 -4.56 -5.44
N THR A 40 16.86 -3.27 -5.33
CA THR A 40 17.93 -2.43 -5.81
C THR A 40 18.69 -1.81 -4.64
N GLN A 41 19.89 -1.32 -4.93
CA GLN A 41 20.62 -0.50 -3.96
C GLN A 41 19.78 0.71 -3.51
N MET A 42 18.88 1.21 -4.36
CA MET A 42 18.02 2.35 -4.06
C MET A 42 16.99 2.04 -2.96
N ASP A 43 16.41 0.83 -2.95
CA ASP A 43 15.48 0.39 -1.89
C ASP A 43 16.18 0.48 -0.53
N GLN A 44 17.39 -0.05 -0.43
CA GLN A 44 18.20 -0.05 0.79
C GLN A 44 18.61 1.36 1.22
N GLU A 45 19.08 2.20 0.29
CA GLU A 45 19.51 3.58 0.56
C GLU A 45 18.34 4.47 1.01
N VAL A 46 17.19 4.36 0.36
CA VAL A 46 15.98 5.10 0.72
C VAL A 46 15.50 4.64 2.10
N GLN A 47 15.40 3.32 2.35
CA GLN A 47 15.01 2.83 3.66
C GLN A 47 15.97 3.29 4.75
N ALA A 48 17.27 3.12 4.57
CA ALA A 48 18.27 3.55 5.55
C ALA A 48 18.16 5.04 5.87
N THR A 49 17.88 5.88 4.85
CA THR A 49 17.68 7.31 5.02
C THR A 49 16.41 7.64 5.81
N LEU A 50 15.28 6.99 5.48
CA LEU A 50 14.02 7.16 6.22
C LEU A 50 14.17 6.73 7.67
N VAL A 51 14.72 5.53 7.93
CA VAL A 51 14.96 4.99 9.26
C VAL A 51 15.84 5.91 10.09
N ARG A 52 16.99 6.34 9.54
CA ARG A 52 17.89 7.25 10.22
C ARG A 52 17.20 8.54 10.63
N LYS A 53 16.48 9.20 9.71
CA LYS A 53 15.75 10.46 9.99
C LYS A 53 14.68 10.27 11.06
N ILE A 54 13.94 9.16 11.01
CA ILE A 54 12.91 8.85 12.01
C ILE A 54 13.54 8.67 13.39
N LEU A 55 14.58 7.86 13.51
CA LEU A 55 15.21 7.58 14.81
C LEU A 55 16.02 8.77 15.36
N GLU A 56 16.53 9.65 14.50
CA GLU A 56 17.12 10.93 14.93
C GLU A 56 16.06 11.87 15.54
N ALA A 57 14.87 11.92 14.95
CA ALA A 57 13.78 12.78 15.43
C ALA A 57 12.96 12.14 16.57
N TYR A 58 12.84 10.82 16.56
CA TYR A 58 12.02 10.04 17.50
C TYR A 58 12.76 8.79 17.96
N PRO A 59 13.77 8.92 18.84
CA PRO A 59 14.66 7.81 19.23
C PRO A 59 13.96 6.68 20.01
N GLU A 60 12.77 6.92 20.56
CA GLU A 60 11.96 5.93 21.28
C GLU A 60 11.00 5.15 20.36
N ASP A 61 10.91 5.51 19.08
CA ASP A 61 10.02 4.84 18.15
C ASP A 61 10.72 3.64 17.52
N HIS A 62 9.94 2.67 17.05
CA HIS A 62 10.40 1.43 16.45
C HIS A 62 10.08 1.40 14.95
N ILE A 63 10.73 0.48 14.25
CA ILE A 63 10.60 0.35 12.79
C ILE A 63 10.14 -1.06 12.41
N PHE A 64 9.16 -1.14 11.50
CA PHE A 64 8.80 -2.31 10.73
C PHE A 64 8.96 -1.95 9.25
N ALA A 65 9.87 -2.59 8.53
CA ALA A 65 10.20 -2.19 7.17
C ALA A 65 10.49 -3.38 6.25
N GLU A 66 10.42 -3.16 4.95
CA GLU A 66 10.61 -4.23 3.95
C GLU A 66 12.04 -4.77 3.96
N GLU A 67 13.03 -3.88 3.99
CA GLU A 67 14.44 -4.26 3.93
C GLU A 67 15.03 -4.44 5.34
N ASP A 68 16.22 -5.07 5.41
CA ASP A 68 17.08 -5.18 6.62
C ASP A 68 16.44 -5.88 7.84
N GLU A 69 15.43 -6.73 7.65
CA GLU A 69 14.79 -7.52 8.72
C GLU A 69 14.31 -6.69 9.94
N LEU A 70 13.96 -5.42 9.72
CA LEU A 70 13.39 -4.58 10.76
C LEU A 70 11.92 -4.96 11.00
N ARG A 71 11.63 -5.70 12.08
CA ARG A 71 10.33 -6.33 12.35
C ARG A 71 9.82 -6.02 13.76
N ALA A 72 9.77 -4.74 14.13
CA ALA A 72 9.15 -4.36 15.39
C ALA A 72 7.65 -4.72 15.40
N PRO A 73 7.10 -5.27 16.50
CA PRO A 73 5.69 -5.65 16.55
C PRO A 73 4.79 -4.41 16.43
N ILE A 74 3.91 -4.39 15.45
CA ILE A 74 3.01 -3.24 15.17
C ILE A 74 1.97 -3.07 16.29
N HIS A 75 1.64 -4.15 16.99
CA HIS A 75 0.59 -4.17 18.04
C HIS A 75 0.97 -3.46 19.34
N SER A 76 2.21 -3.05 19.54
CA SER A 76 2.68 -2.41 20.77
C SER A 76 3.68 -1.31 20.54
N GLY A 77 3.64 -0.29 21.38
CA GLY A 77 4.54 0.86 21.31
C GLY A 77 4.24 1.77 20.14
N LYS A 78 5.27 2.49 19.70
CA LYS A 78 5.23 3.46 18.59
C LYS A 78 6.01 2.91 17.42
N VAL A 79 5.32 2.58 16.32
CA VAL A 79 5.92 1.85 15.21
C VAL A 79 5.68 2.57 13.89
N TRP A 80 6.75 2.79 13.13
CA TRP A 80 6.72 3.22 11.75
C TRP A 80 6.81 2.02 10.83
N VAL A 81 5.88 1.92 9.89
CA VAL A 81 5.85 0.87 8.87
C VAL A 81 6.28 1.49 7.56
N ILE A 82 7.29 0.91 6.89
CA ILE A 82 7.96 1.55 5.76
C ILE A 82 8.09 0.56 4.60
N ASP A 83 7.68 1.00 3.42
CA ASP A 83 8.06 0.45 2.13
C ASP A 83 8.83 1.53 1.36
N PRO A 84 10.13 1.36 1.13
CA PRO A 84 10.96 2.37 0.47
C PRO A 84 10.62 2.57 -1.01
N ILE A 85 10.28 1.48 -1.74
CA ILE A 85 9.91 1.50 -3.16
C ILE A 85 8.89 0.39 -3.45
N ASP A 86 7.62 0.63 -3.12
CA ASP A 86 6.56 -0.26 -3.57
C ASP A 86 6.48 -0.26 -5.10
N GLY A 87 6.61 -1.45 -5.70
CA GLY A 87 6.69 -1.59 -7.14
C GLY A 87 8.11 -1.51 -7.70
N THR A 88 9.10 -2.13 -7.06
CA THR A 88 10.51 -2.16 -7.49
C THR A 88 10.68 -2.64 -8.94
N ASN A 89 9.88 -3.61 -9.40
CA ASN A 89 9.90 -4.04 -10.80
C ASN A 89 9.53 -2.91 -11.77
N ASN A 90 8.54 -2.11 -11.43
CA ASN A 90 8.13 -0.94 -12.21
C ASN A 90 9.22 0.14 -12.18
N PHE A 91 9.79 0.40 -11.00
CA PHE A 91 10.92 1.31 -10.83
C PHE A 91 12.09 0.93 -11.74
N VAL A 92 12.48 -0.34 -11.74
CA VAL A 92 13.61 -0.84 -12.55
C VAL A 92 13.31 -0.79 -14.05
N THR A 93 12.10 -1.20 -14.48
CA THR A 93 11.81 -1.45 -15.90
C THR A 93 11.10 -0.29 -16.59
N GLN A 94 10.09 0.29 -15.95
CA GLN A 94 9.23 1.31 -16.54
C GLN A 94 9.61 2.73 -16.13
N LYS A 95 10.24 2.88 -14.95
CA LYS A 95 10.53 4.19 -14.36
C LYS A 95 9.27 5.00 -14.00
N GLU A 96 8.16 4.30 -13.85
CA GLU A 96 6.83 4.83 -13.51
C GLU A 96 6.09 3.84 -12.60
N ASP A 97 4.93 4.23 -12.08
CA ASP A 97 4.02 3.40 -11.29
C ASP A 97 4.67 2.71 -10.07
N PHE A 98 5.44 3.47 -9.30
CA PHE A 98 6.01 3.08 -8.01
C PHE A 98 5.74 4.14 -6.94
N ALA A 99 5.77 3.73 -5.68
CA ALA A 99 5.44 4.61 -4.56
C ALA A 99 6.41 4.45 -3.39
N VAL A 100 6.52 5.48 -2.54
CA VAL A 100 7.09 5.39 -1.19
C VAL A 100 5.92 5.33 -0.22
N MET A 101 5.92 4.33 0.68
CA MET A 101 4.83 4.15 1.62
C MET A 101 5.32 4.23 3.07
N VAL A 102 4.58 4.96 3.89
CA VAL A 102 4.85 5.08 5.33
C VAL A 102 3.54 5.06 6.10
N ALA A 103 3.49 4.26 7.16
CA ALA A 103 2.40 4.29 8.13
C ALA A 103 2.95 4.45 9.55
N TYR A 104 2.14 4.99 10.46
CA TYR A 104 2.51 5.16 11.85
C TYR A 104 1.43 4.62 12.77
N PHE A 105 1.85 3.81 13.73
CA PHE A 105 0.98 3.16 14.73
C PHE A 105 1.41 3.55 16.15
N GLU A 106 0.44 3.68 17.03
CA GLU A 106 0.64 3.73 18.49
C GLU A 106 -0.22 2.67 19.14
N GLU A 107 0.40 1.77 19.91
CA GLU A 107 -0.25 0.67 20.62
C GLU A 107 -1.20 -0.15 19.72
N GLY A 108 -0.75 -0.46 18.51
CA GLY A 108 -1.52 -1.20 17.51
C GLY A 108 -2.59 -0.39 16.77
N LEU A 109 -2.78 0.87 17.11
CA LEU A 109 -3.75 1.74 16.46
C LEU A 109 -3.09 2.59 15.38
N GLY A 110 -3.55 2.46 14.15
CA GLY A 110 -3.08 3.27 13.03
C GLY A 110 -3.43 4.74 13.23
N GLN A 111 -2.43 5.60 13.20
CA GLN A 111 -2.58 7.03 13.42
C GLN A 111 -2.67 7.81 12.12
N PHE A 112 -1.74 7.54 11.20
CA PHE A 112 -1.73 8.11 9.85
C PHE A 112 -0.99 7.21 8.87
N GLY A 113 -1.35 7.34 7.60
CA GLY A 113 -0.67 6.71 6.47
C GLY A 113 -0.30 7.70 5.39
N LEU A 114 0.76 7.40 4.65
CA LEU A 114 1.22 8.14 3.49
C LEU A 114 1.54 7.18 2.35
N ILE A 115 1.10 7.53 1.14
CA ILE A 115 1.48 6.87 -0.12
C ILE A 115 1.89 7.97 -1.09
N TYR A 116 3.13 7.97 -1.51
CA TYR A 116 3.63 8.96 -2.45
C TYR A 116 3.84 8.31 -3.83
N ASP A 117 2.93 8.58 -4.76
CA ASP A 117 3.11 8.29 -6.20
C ASP A 117 4.18 9.24 -6.72
N VAL A 118 5.41 8.74 -6.78
CA VAL A 118 6.62 9.55 -6.95
C VAL A 118 6.61 10.28 -8.30
N MET A 119 6.25 9.57 -9.36
CA MET A 119 6.35 10.13 -10.72
C MET A 119 5.24 11.12 -11.06
N ARG A 120 4.08 11.02 -10.40
CA ARG A 120 2.99 12.00 -10.55
C ARG A 120 3.03 13.13 -9.54
N ASP A 121 3.96 13.10 -8.58
CA ASP A 121 4.04 14.01 -7.43
C ASP A 121 2.70 14.10 -6.68
N HIS A 122 2.07 12.94 -6.48
CA HIS A 122 0.82 12.84 -5.72
C HIS A 122 1.08 12.22 -4.36
N LEU A 123 1.06 13.03 -3.31
CA LEU A 123 1.15 12.57 -1.94
C LEU A 123 -0.25 12.37 -1.36
N PHE A 124 -0.64 11.09 -1.18
CA PHE A 124 -1.81 10.69 -0.40
C PHE A 124 -1.40 10.61 1.06
N PHE A 125 -2.13 11.23 1.94
CA PHE A 125 -1.84 11.20 3.37
C PHE A 125 -3.08 11.45 4.21
N GLY A 126 -3.07 10.93 5.44
CA GLY A 126 -4.16 11.18 6.38
C GLY A 126 -4.36 10.06 7.37
N GLY A 127 -5.46 10.18 8.13
CA GLY A 127 -5.88 9.27 9.18
C GLY A 127 -7.08 9.84 9.92
N LYS A 128 -7.56 9.14 10.96
CA LYS A 128 -8.81 9.42 11.64
C LYS A 128 -8.96 10.87 12.11
N ASP A 129 -7.90 11.47 12.66
CA ASP A 129 -7.94 12.81 13.24
C ASP A 129 -7.52 13.91 12.26
N PHE A 130 -7.17 13.54 11.01
CA PHE A 130 -6.59 14.45 10.03
C PHE A 130 -7.44 14.62 8.76
N GLY A 131 -8.41 13.73 8.52
CA GLY A 131 -8.98 13.56 7.19
C GLY A 131 -7.98 12.88 6.24
N VAL A 132 -8.37 12.68 4.99
CA VAL A 132 -7.50 12.07 3.96
C VAL A 132 -7.39 13.01 2.77
N PHE A 133 -6.18 13.22 2.31
CA PHE A 133 -5.85 14.19 1.25
C PHE A 133 -4.99 13.56 0.16
N CYS A 134 -5.10 14.11 -1.05
CA CYS A 134 -4.09 13.97 -2.10
C CYS A 134 -3.55 15.37 -2.38
N ASN A 135 -2.30 15.63 -2.01
CA ASN A 135 -1.72 16.97 -1.97
C ASN A 135 -2.63 17.92 -1.13
N ASP A 136 -3.14 18.98 -1.76
CA ASP A 136 -4.01 19.96 -1.07
C ASP A 136 -5.50 19.64 -1.19
N LYS A 137 -5.86 18.54 -1.88
CA LYS A 137 -7.25 18.16 -2.11
C LYS A 137 -7.72 17.10 -1.13
N GLU A 138 -8.72 17.42 -0.33
CA GLU A 138 -9.40 16.44 0.52
C GLU A 138 -10.14 15.40 -0.31
N LEU A 139 -9.91 14.12 -0.01
CA LEU A 139 -10.58 13.01 -0.63
C LEU A 139 -11.97 12.80 -0.01
N LYS A 140 -12.87 12.26 -0.80
CA LYS A 140 -14.25 12.02 -0.37
C LYS A 140 -14.46 10.53 -0.10
N PRO A 141 -15.34 10.17 0.86
CA PRO A 141 -15.76 8.80 1.06
C PRO A 141 -16.28 8.17 -0.23
N PHE A 142 -16.12 6.84 -0.30
CA PHE A 142 -16.58 6.08 -1.46
C PHE A 142 -18.05 6.35 -1.79
N GLN A 143 -18.31 6.65 -3.06
CA GLN A 143 -19.67 6.81 -3.57
C GLN A 143 -20.19 5.47 -4.08
N ASN A 144 -21.18 4.90 -3.40
CA ASN A 144 -21.73 3.60 -3.75
C ASN A 144 -22.36 3.60 -5.15
N ARG A 145 -21.94 2.63 -5.98
CA ARG A 145 -22.44 2.39 -7.34
C ARG A 145 -22.30 0.90 -7.68
N PRO A 146 -22.98 0.38 -8.72
CA PRO A 146 -22.88 -1.02 -9.13
C PRO A 146 -21.44 -1.46 -9.37
N ILE A 147 -21.09 -2.72 -9.06
CA ILE A 147 -19.73 -3.26 -9.34
C ILE A 147 -19.41 -3.26 -10.83
N GLY A 148 -20.41 -3.43 -11.70
CA GLY A 148 -20.25 -3.34 -13.16
C GLY A 148 -19.83 -1.96 -13.67
N ASP A 149 -19.93 -0.91 -12.86
CA ASP A 149 -19.47 0.44 -13.17
C ASP A 149 -18.08 0.73 -12.57
N LEU A 150 -17.43 -0.25 -11.94
CA LEU A 150 -16.19 -0.12 -11.22
C LEU A 150 -15.07 -0.96 -11.84
N LEU A 151 -13.86 -0.45 -11.80
CA LEU A 151 -12.65 -1.22 -12.09
C LEU A 151 -12.20 -1.99 -10.86
N VAL A 152 -11.54 -3.13 -11.05
CA VAL A 152 -10.91 -3.90 -9.97
C VAL A 152 -9.43 -4.11 -10.27
N ALA A 153 -8.58 -4.13 -9.24
CA ALA A 153 -7.17 -4.48 -9.38
C ALA A 153 -6.84 -5.79 -8.63
N SER A 154 -5.93 -6.55 -9.20
CA SER A 154 -5.39 -7.76 -8.58
C SER A 154 -3.99 -8.06 -9.12
N ASN A 155 -3.26 -8.97 -8.49
CA ASN A 155 -2.04 -9.50 -9.09
C ASN A 155 -2.36 -10.52 -10.19
N VAL A 156 -1.43 -10.68 -11.12
CA VAL A 156 -1.61 -11.56 -12.29
C VAL A 156 -1.75 -13.04 -11.91
N GLY A 157 -1.10 -13.47 -10.82
CA GLY A 157 -1.17 -14.86 -10.34
C GLY A 157 -2.57 -15.26 -9.93
N MET A 158 -3.24 -14.42 -9.16
CA MET A 158 -4.63 -14.65 -8.73
C MET A 158 -5.60 -14.67 -9.92
N LEU A 159 -5.42 -13.76 -10.87
CA LEU A 159 -6.25 -13.74 -12.09
C LEU A 159 -6.05 -14.99 -12.94
N LYS A 160 -4.79 -15.41 -13.16
CA LYS A 160 -4.46 -16.56 -13.99
C LYS A 160 -5.01 -17.87 -13.44
N SER A 161 -4.96 -18.07 -12.13
CA SER A 161 -5.44 -19.28 -11.45
C SER A 161 -6.90 -19.18 -11.01
N ASN A 162 -7.54 -18.03 -11.20
CA ASN A 162 -8.83 -17.69 -10.59
C ASN A 162 -8.83 -17.90 -9.06
N ALA A 163 -7.68 -17.74 -8.41
CA ALA A 163 -7.59 -17.85 -6.96
C ALA A 163 -8.55 -16.87 -6.30
N TRP A 164 -9.29 -17.35 -5.30
CA TRP A 164 -10.33 -16.59 -4.62
C TRP A 164 -11.42 -16.00 -5.54
N GLY A 165 -11.65 -16.62 -6.70
CA GLY A 165 -12.65 -16.16 -7.67
C GLY A 165 -12.34 -14.80 -8.31
N MET A 166 -11.05 -14.42 -8.39
CA MET A 166 -10.65 -13.10 -8.88
C MET A 166 -10.97 -12.87 -10.36
N ALA A 167 -10.87 -13.90 -11.19
CA ALA A 167 -11.26 -13.80 -12.59
C ALA A 167 -12.79 -13.66 -12.73
N ASP A 168 -13.56 -14.38 -11.91
CA ASP A 168 -15.03 -14.29 -11.89
C ASP A 168 -15.49 -12.91 -11.43
N LEU A 169 -14.94 -12.39 -10.33
CA LEU A 169 -15.23 -11.02 -9.88
C LEU A 169 -14.85 -9.98 -10.94
N GLY A 170 -13.69 -10.16 -11.57
CA GLY A 170 -13.23 -9.26 -12.62
C GLY A 170 -14.14 -9.24 -13.85
N ALA A 171 -14.81 -10.36 -14.17
CA ALA A 171 -15.77 -10.45 -15.26
C ALA A 171 -17.08 -9.67 -14.99
N GLU A 172 -17.45 -9.50 -13.72
CA GLU A 172 -18.62 -8.69 -13.31
C GLU A 172 -18.30 -7.20 -13.22
N CYS A 173 -17.02 -6.84 -13.14
CA CYS A 173 -16.58 -5.46 -13.09
C CYS A 173 -16.46 -4.84 -14.49
N LEU A 174 -16.38 -3.50 -14.55
CA LEU A 174 -16.12 -2.76 -15.80
C LEU A 174 -14.79 -3.16 -16.46
N GLY A 175 -13.85 -3.66 -15.69
CA GLY A 175 -12.56 -4.15 -16.18
C GLY A 175 -11.53 -4.34 -15.07
N ILE A 176 -10.43 -5.02 -15.43
CA ILE A 176 -9.36 -5.38 -14.52
C ILE A 176 -8.13 -4.52 -14.76
N ARG A 177 -7.39 -4.23 -13.69
CA ARG A 177 -6.09 -3.55 -13.73
C ARG A 177 -5.04 -4.38 -12.99
N VAL A 178 -3.83 -4.41 -13.56
CA VAL A 178 -2.63 -4.97 -12.93
C VAL A 178 -1.56 -3.88 -12.99
N TYR A 179 -1.36 -3.18 -11.87
CA TYR A 179 -0.40 -2.07 -11.82
C TYR A 179 1.01 -2.51 -11.45
N GLY A 180 1.19 -3.68 -10.85
CA GLY A 180 2.50 -4.15 -10.37
C GLY A 180 3.02 -3.41 -9.12
N SER A 181 2.17 -2.64 -8.46
CA SER A 181 2.43 -1.85 -7.27
C SER A 181 1.15 -1.80 -6.43
N ALA A 182 1.25 -2.14 -5.17
CA ALA A 182 0.14 -2.08 -4.22
C ALA A 182 -0.22 -0.63 -3.91
N GLY A 183 0.77 0.22 -3.65
CA GLY A 183 0.61 1.64 -3.38
C GLY A 183 -0.09 2.36 -4.51
N ILE A 184 0.33 2.14 -5.77
CA ILE A 184 -0.34 2.73 -6.94
C ILE A 184 -1.78 2.22 -7.03
N SER A 185 -2.03 0.93 -6.82
CA SER A 185 -3.40 0.39 -6.79
C SER A 185 -4.25 1.09 -5.72
N PHE A 186 -3.72 1.26 -4.51
CA PHE A 186 -4.41 1.94 -3.42
C PHE A 186 -4.67 3.42 -3.70
N THR A 187 -3.77 4.15 -4.36
CA THR A 187 -4.03 5.55 -4.74
C THR A 187 -5.25 5.68 -5.65
N LYS A 188 -5.48 4.71 -6.56
CA LYS A 188 -6.67 4.70 -7.45
C LYS A 188 -7.95 4.37 -6.67
N ILE A 189 -7.87 3.48 -5.67
CA ILE A 189 -9.00 3.15 -4.79
C ILE A 189 -9.36 4.35 -3.92
N LEU A 190 -8.40 4.93 -3.21
CA LEU A 190 -8.60 6.10 -2.35
C LEU A 190 -9.19 7.30 -3.12
N SER A 191 -8.86 7.41 -4.41
CA SER A 191 -9.46 8.42 -5.32
C SER A 191 -10.89 8.08 -5.77
N GLY A 192 -11.46 6.93 -5.34
CA GLY A 192 -12.81 6.50 -5.69
C GLY A 192 -12.96 5.92 -7.11
N GLY A 193 -11.84 5.65 -7.80
CA GLY A 193 -11.84 5.16 -9.18
C GLY A 193 -12.02 3.66 -9.34
N MET A 194 -11.92 2.89 -8.24
CA MET A 194 -11.88 1.43 -8.30
C MET A 194 -12.71 0.79 -7.19
N LEU A 195 -13.21 -0.43 -7.46
CA LEU A 195 -13.86 -1.28 -6.47
C LEU A 195 -12.87 -1.70 -5.38
N GLY A 196 -11.71 -2.20 -5.75
CA GLY A 196 -10.75 -2.69 -4.78
C GLY A 196 -9.48 -3.24 -5.39
N TYR A 197 -8.60 -3.70 -4.49
CA TYR A 197 -7.36 -4.41 -4.79
C TYR A 197 -7.26 -5.69 -3.99
N PHE A 198 -6.78 -6.75 -4.63
CA PHE A 198 -6.71 -8.11 -4.09
C PHE A 198 -5.33 -8.69 -4.41
N SER A 199 -4.55 -9.04 -3.38
CA SER A 199 -3.20 -9.56 -3.57
C SER A 199 -2.69 -10.28 -2.32
N TYR A 200 -1.63 -11.09 -2.50
CA TYR A 200 -0.80 -11.55 -1.39
C TYR A 200 0.26 -10.48 -1.13
N ILE A 201 0.17 -9.81 0.00
CA ILE A 201 1.02 -8.65 0.34
C ILE A 201 1.42 -8.64 1.80
N TRP A 202 2.52 -7.94 2.09
CA TRP A 202 3.06 -7.73 3.42
C TRP A 202 2.46 -6.48 4.10
N PRO A 203 2.62 -6.32 5.42
CA PRO A 203 2.10 -5.14 6.12
C PRO A 203 2.57 -3.79 5.58
N TRP A 204 3.81 -3.68 5.13
CA TRP A 204 4.33 -2.43 4.55
C TRP A 204 3.61 -2.03 3.25
N ASP A 205 3.11 -3.00 2.48
CA ASP A 205 2.35 -2.73 1.25
C ASP A 205 0.96 -2.13 1.53
N TYR A 206 0.31 -2.44 2.67
CA TYR A 206 -1.09 -2.05 2.89
C TYR A 206 -1.36 -1.18 4.12
N ALA A 207 -0.45 -1.11 5.11
CA ALA A 207 -0.72 -0.42 6.38
C ALA A 207 -1.13 1.05 6.20
N ALA A 208 -0.45 1.77 5.30
CA ALA A 208 -0.79 3.16 4.99
C ALA A 208 -2.18 3.30 4.37
N ALA A 209 -2.50 2.41 3.42
CA ALA A 209 -3.80 2.39 2.76
C ALA A 209 -4.93 2.00 3.71
N ALA A 210 -4.69 1.07 4.65
CA ALA A 210 -5.66 0.64 5.64
C ALA A 210 -6.12 1.81 6.53
N ILE A 211 -5.16 2.58 7.05
CA ILE A 211 -5.47 3.74 7.90
C ILE A 211 -6.28 4.80 7.14
N MET A 212 -5.86 5.15 5.93
CA MET A 212 -6.56 6.15 5.12
C MET A 212 -7.91 5.63 4.60
N GLY A 213 -7.95 4.35 4.22
CA GLY A 213 -9.14 3.73 3.66
C GLY A 213 -10.30 3.65 4.64
N GLU A 214 -10.03 3.33 5.90
CA GLU A 214 -11.04 3.33 6.97
C GLU A 214 -11.77 4.67 7.05
N CYS A 215 -11.05 5.78 6.94
CA CYS A 215 -11.63 7.13 6.96
C CYS A 215 -12.51 7.43 5.75
N LEU A 216 -12.32 6.71 4.64
CA LEU A 216 -13.06 6.89 3.39
C LEU A 216 -14.12 5.81 3.14
N GLY A 217 -14.39 4.96 4.16
CA GLY A 217 -15.42 3.92 4.10
C GLY A 217 -14.98 2.63 3.39
N TYR A 218 -13.66 2.35 3.38
CA TYR A 218 -13.11 1.09 2.92
C TYR A 218 -12.72 0.20 4.10
N SER A 219 -12.73 -1.11 3.87
CA SER A 219 -12.19 -2.12 4.78
C SER A 219 -10.97 -2.76 4.15
N VAL A 220 -9.92 -2.96 4.95
CA VAL A 220 -8.79 -3.83 4.60
C VAL A 220 -8.91 -5.09 5.43
N LEU A 221 -9.11 -6.22 4.76
CA LEU A 221 -9.35 -7.52 5.37
C LEU A 221 -8.53 -8.59 4.64
N THR A 222 -8.31 -9.73 5.30
CA THR A 222 -7.90 -10.92 4.56
C THR A 222 -9.01 -11.37 3.62
N LEU A 223 -8.69 -12.15 2.59
CA LEU A 223 -9.72 -12.72 1.69
C LEU A 223 -10.68 -13.68 2.39
N GLU A 224 -10.34 -14.11 3.60
CA GLU A 224 -11.25 -14.83 4.51
C GLU A 224 -12.23 -13.92 5.26
N GLY A 225 -12.09 -12.61 5.14
CA GLY A 225 -12.92 -11.62 5.83
C GLY A 225 -12.49 -11.34 7.28
N LYS A 226 -11.26 -11.67 7.66
CA LYS A 226 -10.68 -11.41 8.99
C LYS A 226 -9.83 -10.13 8.97
N GLU A 227 -9.62 -9.54 10.15
CA GLU A 227 -8.61 -8.51 10.33
C GLU A 227 -7.22 -9.04 10.00
N PRO A 228 -6.36 -8.28 9.29
CA PRO A 228 -4.98 -8.67 9.04
C PRO A 228 -4.17 -8.76 10.33
N ASN A 229 -3.16 -9.65 10.34
CA ASN A 229 -2.29 -9.83 11.50
C ASN A 229 -1.19 -8.76 11.63
N TYR A 230 -0.92 -8.01 10.59
CA TYR A 230 0.16 -7.01 10.49
C TYR A 230 1.57 -7.55 10.79
N GLU A 231 1.81 -8.84 10.59
CA GLU A 231 3.10 -9.50 10.89
C GLU A 231 3.68 -10.23 9.67
N THR A 232 2.80 -10.84 8.88
CA THR A 232 3.21 -11.76 7.81
C THR A 232 2.57 -11.42 6.47
N LEU A 233 3.04 -12.09 5.42
CA LEU A 233 2.40 -12.10 4.11
C LEU A 233 1.01 -12.75 4.23
N GLU A 234 -0.03 -12.03 3.83
CA GLU A 234 -1.41 -12.51 3.82
C GLU A 234 -2.11 -12.23 2.50
N PRO A 235 -3.16 -13.01 2.15
CA PRO A 235 -4.07 -12.66 1.07
C PRO A 235 -4.99 -11.52 1.53
N ILE A 236 -4.71 -10.31 1.08
CA ILE A 236 -5.39 -9.08 1.52
C ILE A 236 -6.32 -8.55 0.42
N MET A 237 -7.44 -7.99 0.84
CA MET A 237 -8.29 -7.14 0.03
C MET A 237 -8.49 -5.78 0.68
N MET A 238 -8.57 -4.73 -0.14
CA MET A 238 -9.12 -3.43 0.24
C MET A 238 -10.32 -3.14 -0.65
N VAL A 239 -11.49 -2.99 -0.05
CA VAL A 239 -12.76 -2.78 -0.75
C VAL A 239 -13.66 -1.82 0.03
N PRO A 240 -14.63 -1.14 -0.61
CA PRO A 240 -15.61 -0.36 0.14
C PRO A 240 -16.39 -1.27 1.09
N THR A 241 -16.51 -0.87 2.35
CA THR A 241 -17.22 -1.66 3.38
C THR A 241 -18.63 -2.02 2.94
N CYS A 242 -19.31 -1.11 2.25
CA CYS A 242 -20.68 -1.33 1.74
C CYS A 242 -20.76 -2.34 0.57
N LYS A 243 -19.62 -2.83 0.05
CA LYS A 243 -19.56 -3.82 -1.03
C LYS A 243 -19.18 -5.23 -0.56
N LEU A 244 -18.88 -5.42 0.72
CA LEU A 244 -18.46 -6.71 1.25
C LEU A 244 -19.47 -7.82 0.95
N ASP A 245 -20.75 -7.62 1.20
CA ASP A 245 -21.79 -8.61 0.94
C ASP A 245 -21.95 -8.94 -0.55
N GLU A 246 -21.72 -7.95 -1.43
CA GLU A 246 -21.85 -8.11 -2.88
C GLU A 246 -20.67 -8.91 -3.48
N ILE A 247 -19.47 -8.77 -2.92
CA ILE A 247 -18.27 -9.49 -3.40
C ILE A 247 -18.04 -10.85 -2.72
N GLN A 248 -18.57 -11.07 -1.51
CA GLN A 248 -18.39 -12.29 -0.74
C GLN A 248 -18.70 -13.59 -1.52
N PRO A 249 -19.75 -13.67 -2.35
CA PRO A 249 -20.07 -14.88 -3.11
C PRO A 249 -18.96 -15.29 -4.10
N PHE A 250 -18.15 -14.35 -4.60
CA PHE A 250 -17.01 -14.65 -5.47
C PHE A 250 -15.86 -15.25 -4.68
N LEU A 251 -15.55 -14.68 -3.51
CA LEU A 251 -14.42 -15.09 -2.67
C LEU A 251 -14.57 -16.53 -2.14
N THR A 252 -15.76 -16.99 -1.93
CA THR A 252 -16.02 -18.35 -1.43
C THR A 252 -15.81 -19.44 -2.49
N LYS A 253 -15.97 -19.12 -3.76
CA LYS A 253 -15.76 -20.07 -4.87
C LYS A 253 -14.29 -20.44 -5.09
N GLY A 254 -13.36 -19.62 -4.64
CA GLY A 254 -11.92 -19.80 -4.86
C GLY A 254 -11.19 -20.57 -3.74
N LYS A 255 -11.87 -21.01 -2.69
CA LYS A 255 -11.22 -21.74 -1.58
C LYS A 255 -10.79 -23.16 -1.94
N ASP A 256 -11.38 -23.75 -2.96
CA ASP A 256 -11.18 -25.16 -3.38
C ASP A 256 -10.39 -25.29 -4.70
N ALA A 257 -9.71 -24.22 -5.17
CA ALA A 257 -8.94 -24.21 -6.41
C ALA A 257 -7.42 -24.30 -6.17
#